data_4920b124d7c6dc8d991a534c53fedd0c
#
_entry.id   4920b124d7c6dc8d991a534c53fedd0c
#
_cell.length_a   1.000
_cell.length_b   1.000
_cell.length_c   1.000
_cell.angle_alpha   90.00
_cell.angle_beta   90.00
_cell.angle_gamma   90.00
#
_symmetry.space_group_name_H-M   'P 1'
#
loop_
_entity.id
_entity.type
_entity.pdbx_description
1 polymer ?
#
loop_
_entity_poly.entity_id
_entity_poly.type
_entity_poly.pdbx_seq_one_letter_code
_entity_poly.pdbx_strand_id
1 'polypeptide(L)'
;MKDELIFTIIGIVFSIFFVGLLILIFWRKGKKRTEQFALISAELKLNFFPKGSTSLFERLKPFYLFSKGRSRKIKNLMEGEANKVELAIFDYQYTTGGGENSHTYRQSILFFRSPKLYLPDFSLRPENVFHKIGGAFGYKDIDFETHPIFSKSYLLRGDNEAAIRGLFNNKLLNFIQSQQKISIEGSGDQLIFYRNKNRVKPEEVESFMEEGFQVFDQFNRST
;
A
#
# COMPACT_ATOMS: atom_id res chain seq x y z
N MET A 1 51.43 -17.82 -8.86
CA MET A 1 50.37 -18.63 -9.54
C MET A 1 49.57 -19.52 -8.60
N LYS A 2 50.17 -20.50 -7.86
CA LYS A 2 49.37 -21.37 -6.97
C LYS A 2 48.70 -20.59 -5.80
N ASP A 3 49.44 -19.68 -5.18
CA ASP A 3 48.93 -18.89 -4.08
C ASP A 3 47.82 -17.91 -4.49
N GLU A 4 47.93 -17.25 -5.63
CA GLU A 4 46.93 -16.38 -6.21
C GLU A 4 45.63 -17.15 -6.51
N LEU A 5 45.76 -18.39 -7.04
CA LEU A 5 44.60 -19.25 -7.29
C LEU A 5 43.90 -19.64 -5.97
N ILE A 6 44.67 -19.95 -4.91
CA ILE A 6 44.14 -20.29 -3.61
C ILE A 6 43.37 -19.10 -3.02
N PHE A 7 43.95 -17.89 -3.04
CA PHE A 7 43.28 -16.68 -2.56
C PHE A 7 41.99 -16.35 -3.34
N THR A 8 42.00 -16.57 -4.64
CA THR A 8 40.79 -16.38 -5.47
C THR A 8 39.70 -17.35 -5.11
N ILE A 9 40.04 -18.63 -4.94
CA ILE A 9 39.06 -19.66 -4.52
C ILE A 9 38.47 -19.34 -3.15
N ILE A 10 39.31 -18.97 -2.17
CA ILE A 10 38.86 -18.57 -0.82
C ILE A 10 37.91 -17.38 -0.90
N GLY A 11 38.23 -16.37 -1.72
CA GLY A 11 37.35 -15.19 -1.91
C GLY A 11 35.99 -15.55 -2.51
N ILE A 12 35.95 -16.46 -3.48
CA ILE A 12 34.69 -16.93 -4.08
C ILE A 12 33.85 -17.71 -3.04
N VAL A 13 34.47 -18.64 -2.30
CA VAL A 13 33.79 -19.43 -1.27
C VAL A 13 33.22 -18.51 -0.18
N PHE A 14 34.00 -17.53 0.28
CA PHE A 14 33.55 -16.55 1.26
C PHE A 14 32.36 -15.73 0.75
N SER A 15 32.41 -15.27 -0.53
CA SER A 15 31.31 -14.54 -1.16
C SER A 15 30.03 -15.35 -1.23
N ILE A 16 30.12 -16.61 -1.63
CA ILE A 16 28.96 -17.53 -1.71
C ILE A 16 28.37 -17.75 -0.30
N PHE A 17 29.22 -17.98 0.70
CA PHE A 17 28.79 -18.16 2.09
C PHE A 17 28.09 -16.89 2.61
N PHE A 18 28.65 -15.71 2.34
CA PHE A 18 28.08 -14.42 2.76
C PHE A 18 26.72 -14.17 2.13
N VAL A 19 26.57 -14.41 0.82
CA VAL A 19 25.29 -14.31 0.11
C VAL A 19 24.27 -15.29 0.68
N GLY A 20 24.68 -16.55 0.93
CA GLY A 20 23.83 -17.57 1.55
C GLY A 20 23.33 -17.12 2.94
N LEU A 21 24.20 -16.57 3.76
CA LEU A 21 23.86 -16.04 5.08
C LEU A 21 22.85 -14.89 4.98
N LEU A 22 23.04 -13.93 4.06
CA LEU A 22 22.09 -12.86 3.83
C LEU A 22 20.71 -13.37 3.43
N ILE A 23 20.64 -14.32 2.49
CA ILE A 23 19.39 -14.96 2.07
C ILE A 23 18.68 -15.60 3.28
N LEU A 24 19.42 -16.29 4.13
CA LEU A 24 18.89 -16.96 5.31
C LEU A 24 18.34 -15.97 6.36
N ILE A 25 19.03 -14.85 6.57
CA ILE A 25 18.57 -13.75 7.44
C ILE A 25 17.27 -13.15 6.89
N PHE A 26 17.21 -12.85 5.60
CA PHE A 26 16.00 -12.28 4.98
C PHE A 26 14.81 -13.26 5.02
N TRP A 27 15.08 -14.53 4.77
CA TRP A 27 14.05 -15.58 4.86
C TRP A 27 13.49 -15.71 6.29
N ARG A 28 14.37 -15.76 7.31
CA ARG A 28 13.97 -15.81 8.73
C ARG A 28 13.16 -14.58 9.14
N LYS A 29 13.59 -13.36 8.74
CA LYS A 29 12.83 -12.14 9.00
C LYS A 29 11.43 -12.17 8.37
N GLY A 30 11.33 -12.67 7.14
CA GLY A 30 10.05 -12.84 6.45
C GLY A 30 9.13 -13.84 7.16
N LYS A 31 9.68 -14.99 7.59
CA LYS A 31 8.94 -16.03 8.33
C LYS A 31 8.43 -15.51 9.67
N LYS A 32 9.30 -14.86 10.46
CA LYS A 32 8.94 -14.25 11.76
C LYS A 32 7.79 -13.24 11.60
N ARG A 33 7.84 -12.39 10.57
CA ARG A 33 6.76 -11.44 10.29
C ARG A 33 5.44 -12.15 10.01
N THR A 34 5.45 -13.19 9.19
CA THR A 34 4.25 -13.98 8.87
C THR A 34 3.65 -14.63 10.11
N GLU A 35 4.49 -15.18 11.00
CA GLU A 35 4.06 -15.75 12.27
C GLU A 35 3.43 -14.70 13.20
N GLN A 36 4.03 -13.50 13.28
CA GLN A 36 3.47 -12.40 14.08
C GLN A 36 2.11 -11.93 13.54
N PHE A 37 1.96 -11.82 12.21
CA PHE A 37 0.68 -11.46 11.60
C PHE A 37 -0.39 -12.53 11.82
N ALA A 38 -0.01 -13.82 11.84
CA ALA A 38 -0.93 -14.90 12.18
C ALA A 38 -1.44 -14.79 13.62
N LEU A 39 -0.58 -14.43 14.58
CA LEU A 39 -0.98 -14.22 15.97
C LEU A 39 -1.94 -13.02 16.10
N ILE A 40 -1.59 -11.90 15.51
CA ILE A 40 -2.44 -10.68 15.52
C ILE A 40 -3.80 -10.97 14.88
N SER A 41 -3.84 -11.72 13.77
CA SER A 41 -5.11 -12.06 13.13
C SER A 41 -6.01 -12.89 14.05
N ALA A 42 -5.44 -13.79 14.84
CA ALA A 42 -6.17 -14.57 15.81
C ALA A 42 -6.72 -13.71 16.97
N GLU A 43 -5.93 -12.76 17.47
CA GLU A 43 -6.34 -11.78 18.49
C GLU A 43 -7.49 -10.89 17.99
N LEU A 44 -7.39 -10.41 16.75
CA LEU A 44 -8.39 -9.57 16.10
C LEU A 44 -9.59 -10.35 15.53
N LYS A 45 -9.60 -11.69 15.64
CA LYS A 45 -10.61 -12.59 15.08
C LYS A 45 -10.80 -12.45 13.57
N LEU A 46 -9.68 -12.22 12.84
CA LEU A 46 -9.64 -12.13 11.39
C LEU A 46 -9.13 -13.46 10.80
N ASN A 47 -9.55 -13.77 9.58
CA ASN A 47 -9.01 -14.91 8.83
C ASN A 47 -7.62 -14.57 8.30
N PHE A 48 -6.66 -15.51 8.39
CA PHE A 48 -5.28 -15.28 7.97
C PHE A 48 -4.89 -16.13 6.75
N PHE A 49 -4.32 -15.46 5.74
CA PHE A 49 -3.81 -16.07 4.51
C PHE A 49 -2.36 -15.61 4.24
N PRO A 50 -1.34 -16.43 4.51
CA PRO A 50 0.07 -16.06 4.40
C PRO A 50 0.49 -15.60 2.99
N LYS A 51 -0.11 -16.19 1.96
CA LYS A 51 0.20 -15.93 0.54
C LYS A 51 -0.79 -14.96 -0.14
N GLY A 52 -1.75 -14.41 0.62
CA GLY A 52 -2.83 -13.61 0.05
C GLY A 52 -3.92 -14.46 -0.61
N SER A 53 -4.82 -13.79 -1.34
CA SER A 53 -5.98 -14.40 -2.01
C SER A 53 -6.08 -13.91 -3.44
N THR A 54 -6.37 -14.81 -4.40
CA THR A 54 -6.61 -14.44 -5.80
C THR A 54 -7.87 -13.60 -5.94
N SER A 55 -8.92 -13.91 -5.17
CA SER A 55 -10.19 -13.16 -5.19
C SER A 55 -9.99 -11.71 -4.73
N LEU A 56 -9.19 -11.48 -3.70
CA LEU A 56 -8.83 -10.12 -3.28
C LEU A 56 -8.06 -9.39 -4.39
N PHE A 57 -7.08 -10.07 -5.02
CA PHE A 57 -6.29 -9.44 -6.07
C PHE A 57 -7.14 -8.98 -7.26
N GLU A 58 -8.16 -9.74 -7.66
CA GLU A 58 -9.11 -9.34 -8.71
C GLU A 58 -9.91 -8.09 -8.32
N ARG A 59 -10.37 -8.01 -7.07
CA ARG A 59 -11.09 -6.84 -6.54
C ARG A 59 -10.22 -5.58 -6.48
N LEU A 60 -8.91 -5.73 -6.34
CA LEU A 60 -7.97 -4.61 -6.24
C LEU A 60 -7.55 -4.04 -7.61
N LYS A 61 -7.90 -4.67 -8.73
CA LYS A 61 -7.53 -4.22 -10.08
C LYS A 61 -7.97 -2.80 -10.43
N PRO A 62 -9.13 -2.28 -9.98
CA PRO A 62 -9.55 -0.91 -10.28
C PRO A 62 -8.60 0.15 -9.71
N PHE A 63 -7.89 -0.15 -8.62
CA PHE A 63 -7.04 0.81 -7.96
C PHE A 63 -5.73 1.06 -8.73
N TYR A 64 -5.36 2.32 -8.85
CA TYR A 64 -4.14 2.76 -9.53
C TYR A 64 -2.86 2.10 -8.98
N LEU A 65 -2.78 1.90 -7.67
CA LEU A 65 -1.64 1.23 -7.04
C LEU A 65 -1.39 -0.15 -7.65
N PHE A 66 -2.45 -0.89 -7.96
CA PHE A 66 -2.36 -2.25 -8.47
C PHE A 66 -2.17 -2.34 -9.98
N SER A 67 -2.21 -1.22 -10.70
CA SER A 67 -1.79 -1.14 -12.10
C SER A 67 -0.27 -0.98 -12.25
N LYS A 68 0.45 -0.58 -11.16
CA LYS A 68 1.88 -0.27 -11.20
C LYS A 68 2.77 -1.49 -11.28
N GLY A 69 3.82 -1.35 -12.11
CA GLY A 69 4.95 -2.26 -12.14
C GLY A 69 4.59 -3.72 -12.46
N ARG A 70 5.50 -4.61 -12.11
CA ARG A 70 5.43 -6.06 -12.30
C ARG A 70 5.76 -6.81 -11.01
N SER A 71 5.72 -8.14 -11.03
CA SER A 71 6.04 -9.01 -9.89
C SER A 71 5.23 -8.65 -8.64
N ARG A 72 3.94 -8.37 -8.87
CA ARG A 72 2.98 -7.96 -7.83
C ARG A 72 2.67 -9.15 -6.93
N LYS A 73 2.74 -8.93 -5.60
CA LYS A 73 2.48 -9.99 -4.61
C LYS A 73 1.75 -9.42 -3.40
N ILE A 74 0.72 -10.14 -2.97
CA ILE A 74 0.05 -9.95 -1.68
C ILE A 74 0.57 -11.01 -0.73
N LYS A 75 0.86 -10.62 0.52
CA LYS A 75 1.29 -11.52 1.60
C LYS A 75 0.67 -11.08 2.91
N ASN A 76 0.65 -11.99 3.87
CA ASN A 76 0.20 -11.73 5.24
C ASN A 76 -1.19 -11.07 5.26
N LEU A 77 -2.11 -11.60 4.47
CA LEU A 77 -3.48 -11.11 4.40
C LEU A 77 -4.23 -11.52 5.68
N MET A 78 -4.82 -10.53 6.33
CA MET A 78 -5.82 -10.68 7.38
C MET A 78 -7.12 -10.08 6.86
N GLU A 79 -8.21 -10.83 6.86
CA GLU A 79 -9.50 -10.34 6.36
C GLU A 79 -10.66 -10.76 7.26
N GLY A 80 -11.69 -9.92 7.30
CA GLY A 80 -12.92 -10.18 8.04
C GLY A 80 -14.03 -9.22 7.65
N GLU A 81 -15.17 -9.40 8.28
CA GLU A 81 -16.35 -8.56 8.06
C GLU A 81 -16.99 -8.22 9.41
N ALA A 82 -17.39 -6.96 9.56
CA ALA A 82 -18.21 -6.50 10.68
C ALA A 82 -19.15 -5.39 10.21
N ASN A 83 -20.44 -5.47 10.62
CA ASN A 83 -21.47 -4.46 10.33
C ASN A 83 -21.63 -4.16 8.81
N LYS A 84 -21.53 -5.18 7.96
CA LYS A 84 -21.55 -5.08 6.49
C LYS A 84 -20.37 -4.29 5.89
N VAL A 85 -19.28 -4.16 6.64
CA VAL A 85 -18.01 -3.62 6.16
C VAL A 85 -17.03 -4.77 6.07
N GLU A 86 -16.59 -5.12 4.86
CA GLU A 86 -15.47 -6.02 4.65
C GLU A 86 -14.17 -5.25 4.86
N LEU A 87 -13.26 -5.85 5.61
CA LEU A 87 -11.93 -5.32 5.91
C LEU A 87 -10.87 -6.31 5.47
N ALA A 88 -9.80 -5.83 4.83
CA ALA A 88 -8.59 -6.61 4.63
C ALA A 88 -7.33 -5.77 4.91
N ILE A 89 -6.38 -6.38 5.63
CA ILE A 89 -5.05 -5.80 5.87
C ILE A 89 -4.04 -6.76 5.26
N PHE A 90 -3.11 -6.23 4.47
CA PHE A 90 -2.10 -7.06 3.83
C PHE A 90 -0.84 -6.31 3.46
N ASP A 91 0.26 -7.05 3.32
CA ASP A 91 1.48 -6.57 2.71
C ASP A 91 1.40 -6.69 1.19
N TYR A 92 1.66 -5.60 0.49
CA TYR A 92 1.76 -5.54 -0.96
C TYR A 92 3.15 -5.17 -1.42
N GLN A 93 3.63 -5.86 -2.45
CA GLN A 93 4.86 -5.48 -3.13
C GLN A 93 4.69 -5.47 -4.65
N TYR A 94 5.42 -4.59 -5.31
CA TYR A 94 5.56 -4.53 -6.75
C TYR A 94 6.95 -4.02 -7.14
N THR A 95 7.39 -4.28 -8.38
CA THR A 95 8.70 -3.88 -8.88
C THR A 95 8.53 -2.99 -10.10
N THR A 96 9.26 -1.88 -10.13
CA THR A 96 9.33 -0.95 -11.28
C THR A 96 10.74 -0.91 -11.86
N GLY A 97 10.89 -0.35 -13.06
CA GLY A 97 12.16 -0.28 -13.75
C GLY A 97 12.59 -1.64 -14.33
N GLY A 98 13.79 -1.71 -14.88
CA GLY A 98 14.38 -2.91 -15.52
C GLY A 98 15.88 -2.98 -15.31
N GLY A 99 16.45 -4.18 -15.41
CA GLY A 99 17.87 -4.39 -15.22
C GLY A 99 18.37 -3.86 -13.88
N GLU A 100 19.49 -3.15 -13.91
CA GLU A 100 20.11 -2.55 -12.71
C GLU A 100 19.26 -1.46 -12.04
N ASN A 101 18.34 -0.82 -12.77
CA ASN A 101 17.44 0.21 -12.26
C ASN A 101 16.12 -0.37 -11.70
N SER A 102 16.10 -1.63 -11.33
CA SER A 102 14.92 -2.30 -10.77
C SER A 102 14.74 -1.95 -9.29
N HIS A 103 13.56 -1.41 -8.94
CA HIS A 103 13.20 -1.05 -7.56
C HIS A 103 11.96 -1.81 -7.11
N THR A 104 12.06 -2.52 -5.98
CA THR A 104 10.93 -3.19 -5.35
C THR A 104 10.37 -2.35 -4.21
N TYR A 105 9.11 -1.98 -4.35
CA TYR A 105 8.34 -1.24 -3.35
C TYR A 105 7.54 -2.21 -2.48
N ARG A 106 7.48 -1.93 -1.18
CA ARG A 106 6.73 -2.73 -0.21
C ARG A 106 5.98 -1.81 0.73
N GLN A 107 4.72 -2.14 1.00
CA GLN A 107 3.85 -1.38 1.89
C GLN A 107 2.74 -2.24 2.46
N SER A 108 2.17 -1.85 3.59
CA SER A 108 0.95 -2.44 4.11
C SER A 108 -0.24 -1.62 3.64
N ILE A 109 -1.34 -2.29 3.34
CA ILE A 109 -2.56 -1.72 2.79
C ILE A 109 -3.74 -2.15 3.64
N LEU A 110 -4.64 -1.21 3.92
CA LEU A 110 -5.99 -1.45 4.38
C LEU A 110 -6.95 -1.33 3.19
N PHE A 111 -7.80 -2.31 3.04
CA PHE A 111 -8.89 -2.34 2.08
C PHE A 111 -10.21 -2.38 2.85
N PHE A 112 -11.16 -1.57 2.41
CA PHE A 112 -12.53 -1.56 2.90
C PHE A 112 -13.49 -1.75 1.74
N ARG A 113 -14.56 -2.48 1.98
CA ARG A 113 -15.72 -2.55 1.09
C ARG A 113 -17.00 -2.40 1.90
N SER A 114 -17.89 -1.53 1.45
CA SER A 114 -19.16 -1.29 2.11
C SER A 114 -20.23 -0.89 1.11
N PRO A 115 -21.46 -1.46 1.21
CA PRO A 115 -22.58 -1.04 0.36
C PRO A 115 -23.01 0.42 0.59
N LYS A 116 -22.45 1.10 1.59
CA LYS A 116 -22.69 2.51 1.85
C LYS A 116 -21.69 3.45 1.17
N LEU A 117 -20.66 2.93 0.52
CA LEU A 117 -19.72 3.73 -0.26
C LEU A 117 -20.22 3.85 -1.70
N TYR A 118 -20.20 5.06 -2.24
CA TYR A 118 -20.49 5.39 -3.64
C TYR A 118 -19.40 6.33 -4.15
N LEU A 119 -18.22 5.79 -4.39
CA LEU A 119 -17.03 6.57 -4.69
C LEU A 119 -16.78 6.66 -6.19
N PRO A 120 -16.51 7.85 -6.74
CA PRO A 120 -15.90 7.95 -8.05
C PRO A 120 -14.52 7.31 -8.03
N ASP A 121 -14.01 6.93 -9.19
CA ASP A 121 -12.63 6.45 -9.31
C ASP A 121 -11.67 7.60 -9.07
N PHE A 122 -10.91 7.54 -7.97
CA PHE A 122 -9.91 8.55 -7.63
C PHE A 122 -8.66 7.95 -6.99
N SER A 123 -7.57 8.68 -7.07
CA SER A 123 -6.34 8.40 -6.31
C SER A 123 -5.78 9.68 -5.70
N LEU A 124 -5.62 9.66 -4.39
CA LEU A 124 -4.99 10.71 -3.59
C LEU A 124 -3.63 10.22 -3.08
N ARG A 125 -2.58 11.00 -3.27
CA ARG A 125 -1.20 10.64 -2.86
C ARG A 125 -0.41 11.88 -2.49
N PRO A 126 0.59 11.77 -1.58
CA PRO A 126 1.50 12.87 -1.31
C PRO A 126 2.24 13.34 -2.58
N GLU A 127 2.39 14.65 -2.77
CA GLU A 127 3.02 15.29 -3.94
C GLU A 127 4.45 14.77 -4.18
N ASN A 128 5.25 14.66 -3.14
CA ASN A 128 6.65 14.22 -3.22
C ASN A 128 6.86 12.75 -3.67
N VAL A 129 5.79 11.97 -3.74
CA VAL A 129 5.83 10.59 -4.28
C VAL A 129 5.87 10.58 -5.82
N PHE A 130 5.51 11.70 -6.46
CA PHE A 130 5.31 11.77 -7.91
C PHE A 130 6.62 11.93 -8.72
N HIS A 131 7.61 12.63 -8.22
CA HIS A 131 8.83 12.99 -8.99
C HIS A 131 9.69 11.81 -9.50
N LYS A 132 9.38 10.56 -9.13
CA LYS A 132 10.17 9.38 -9.52
C LYS A 132 9.46 8.34 -10.39
N ILE A 133 8.18 8.53 -10.68
CA ILE A 133 7.42 7.57 -11.50
C ILE A 133 6.84 8.35 -12.68
N GLY A 134 7.51 8.24 -13.83
CA GLY A 134 7.18 8.93 -15.08
C GLY A 134 5.67 8.92 -15.37
N GLY A 135 5.18 10.07 -15.82
CA GLY A 135 3.79 10.35 -16.07
C GLY A 135 3.15 9.41 -17.10
N ALA A 136 2.42 8.42 -16.63
CA ALA A 136 1.75 7.43 -17.47
C ALA A 136 0.23 7.59 -17.55
N PHE A 137 -0.37 8.61 -16.90
CA PHE A 137 -1.81 8.85 -17.02
C PHE A 137 -2.08 10.35 -17.20
N GLY A 138 -2.75 10.71 -18.30
CA GLY A 138 -3.05 12.06 -18.73
C GLY A 138 -4.09 12.82 -17.90
N TYR A 139 -4.34 12.43 -16.65
CA TYR A 139 -5.25 13.13 -15.76
C TYR A 139 -4.59 14.35 -15.13
N LYS A 140 -5.26 15.50 -15.26
CA LYS A 140 -4.88 16.72 -14.54
C LYS A 140 -5.01 16.50 -13.03
N ASP A 141 -4.17 17.19 -12.28
CA ASP A 141 -4.33 17.31 -10.84
C ASP A 141 -5.60 18.12 -10.53
N ILE A 142 -6.34 17.69 -9.50
CA ILE A 142 -7.56 18.36 -9.06
C ILE A 142 -7.21 19.21 -7.85
N ASP A 143 -6.96 20.48 -8.09
CA ASP A 143 -6.63 21.48 -7.07
C ASP A 143 -7.88 22.15 -6.49
N PHE A 144 -7.78 22.58 -5.22
CA PHE A 144 -8.81 23.34 -4.53
C PHE A 144 -8.25 24.70 -4.10
N GLU A 145 -8.70 25.77 -4.74
CA GLU A 145 -8.29 27.15 -4.42
C GLU A 145 -8.56 27.52 -2.96
N THR A 146 -9.65 26.99 -2.39
CA THR A 146 -10.02 27.17 -0.97
C THR A 146 -9.11 26.43 0.01
N HIS A 147 -8.32 25.44 -0.47
CA HIS A 147 -7.43 24.61 0.35
C HIS A 147 -6.03 24.51 -0.27
N PRO A 148 -5.28 25.62 -0.38
CA PRO A 148 -4.00 25.64 -1.07
C PRO A 148 -2.92 24.77 -0.40
N ILE A 149 -3.02 24.53 0.90
CA ILE A 149 -2.10 23.62 1.62
C ILE A 149 -2.36 22.18 1.21
N PHE A 150 -3.64 21.77 1.09
CA PHE A 150 -4.01 20.46 0.57
C PHE A 150 -3.45 20.25 -0.84
N SER A 151 -3.73 21.18 -1.75
CA SER A 151 -3.31 21.11 -3.16
C SER A 151 -1.79 21.09 -3.35
N LYS A 152 -1.02 21.73 -2.44
CA LYS A 152 0.46 21.65 -2.42
C LYS A 152 1.00 20.38 -1.79
N SER A 153 0.21 19.70 -0.96
CA SER A 153 0.66 18.52 -0.20
C SER A 153 0.28 17.20 -0.86
N TYR A 154 -0.81 17.22 -1.62
CA TYR A 154 -1.42 16.02 -2.19
C TYR A 154 -1.74 16.20 -3.67
N LEU A 155 -1.50 15.13 -4.42
CA LEU A 155 -1.92 14.96 -5.81
C LEU A 155 -3.23 14.17 -5.82
N LEU A 156 -4.32 14.79 -6.23
CA LEU A 156 -5.65 14.18 -6.39
C LEU A 156 -5.98 14.03 -7.87
N ARG A 157 -6.33 12.83 -8.30
CA ARG A 157 -6.64 12.51 -9.70
C ARG A 157 -7.80 11.54 -9.82
N GLY A 158 -8.51 11.61 -10.92
CA GLY A 158 -9.55 10.66 -11.33
C GLY A 158 -10.30 11.17 -12.56
N ASP A 159 -11.16 10.33 -13.10
CA ASP A 159 -11.80 10.57 -14.41
C ASP A 159 -12.95 11.57 -14.34
N ASN A 160 -13.70 11.54 -13.23
CA ASN A 160 -14.87 12.40 -13.03
C ASN A 160 -14.56 13.52 -12.04
N GLU A 161 -13.94 14.59 -12.51
CA GLU A 161 -13.56 15.75 -11.68
C GLU A 161 -14.77 16.33 -10.93
N ALA A 162 -15.94 16.44 -11.54
CA ALA A 162 -17.12 17.01 -10.90
C ALA A 162 -17.60 16.16 -9.70
N ALA A 163 -17.65 14.83 -9.87
CA ALA A 163 -18.00 13.92 -8.79
C ALA A 163 -16.95 13.93 -7.67
N ILE A 164 -15.66 14.02 -8.03
CA ILE A 164 -14.56 14.08 -7.05
C ILE A 164 -14.64 15.38 -6.26
N ARG A 165 -14.87 16.54 -6.92
CA ARG A 165 -15.05 17.81 -6.22
C ARG A 165 -16.27 17.81 -5.29
N GLY A 166 -17.36 17.14 -5.67
CA GLY A 166 -18.53 16.96 -4.81
C GLY A 166 -18.23 16.13 -3.57
N LEU A 167 -17.43 15.06 -3.73
CA LEU A 167 -17.02 14.17 -2.63
C LEU A 167 -16.05 14.87 -1.67
N PHE A 168 -15.04 15.58 -2.19
CA PHE A 168 -14.00 16.25 -1.44
C PHE A 168 -14.48 17.60 -0.89
N ASN A 169 -15.49 17.57 -0.03
CA ASN A 169 -16.00 18.75 0.66
C ASN A 169 -14.99 19.33 1.67
N ASN A 170 -15.25 20.52 2.20
CA ASN A 170 -14.35 21.22 3.12
C ASN A 170 -13.96 20.38 4.34
N LYS A 171 -14.88 19.55 4.88
CA LYS A 171 -14.60 18.70 6.02
C LYS A 171 -13.59 17.62 5.69
N LEU A 172 -13.76 16.94 4.56
CA LEU A 172 -12.83 15.91 4.09
C LEU A 172 -11.46 16.49 3.74
N LEU A 173 -11.43 17.65 3.04
CA LEU A 173 -10.18 18.35 2.71
C LEU A 173 -9.39 18.73 3.97
N ASN A 174 -10.05 19.32 4.98
CA ASN A 174 -9.43 19.67 6.26
C ASN A 174 -8.90 18.44 7.01
N PHE A 175 -9.69 17.36 7.02
CA PHE A 175 -9.26 16.10 7.64
C PHE A 175 -8.00 15.56 6.94
N ILE A 176 -7.99 15.45 5.61
CA ILE A 176 -6.84 14.94 4.86
C ILE A 176 -5.61 15.85 5.03
N GLN A 177 -5.80 17.17 5.04
CA GLN A 177 -4.73 18.14 5.25
C GLN A 177 -4.07 17.99 6.63
N SER A 178 -4.83 17.57 7.66
CA SER A 178 -4.29 17.29 8.99
C SER A 178 -3.49 15.97 9.05
N GLN A 179 -3.70 15.07 8.08
CA GLN A 179 -2.98 13.80 8.02
C GLN A 179 -1.62 13.96 7.34
N GLN A 180 -0.66 13.11 7.74
CA GLN A 180 0.68 13.15 7.15
C GLN A 180 0.91 11.98 6.19
N LYS A 181 1.25 12.31 4.93
CA LYS A 181 1.75 11.34 3.93
C LYS A 181 0.85 10.12 3.71
N ILE A 182 -0.46 10.29 3.81
CA ILE A 182 -1.41 9.22 3.52
C ILE A 182 -1.66 9.10 2.02
N SER A 183 -2.05 7.91 1.59
CA SER A 183 -2.56 7.64 0.24
C SER A 183 -3.90 6.95 0.36
N ILE A 184 -4.86 7.39 -0.45
CA ILE A 184 -6.23 6.88 -0.47
C ILE A 184 -6.64 6.71 -1.93
N GLU A 185 -7.25 5.59 -2.26
CA GLU A 185 -7.85 5.39 -3.57
C GLU A 185 -9.28 4.85 -3.38
N GLY A 186 -10.24 5.37 -4.13
CA GLY A 186 -11.64 4.97 -4.10
C GLY A 186 -12.11 4.46 -5.46
N SER A 187 -13.01 3.48 -5.46
CA SER A 187 -13.69 2.96 -6.65
C SER A 187 -14.98 2.25 -6.25
N GLY A 188 -16.14 2.79 -6.64
CA GLY A 188 -17.45 2.21 -6.36
C GLY A 188 -17.71 2.03 -4.87
N ASP A 189 -17.90 0.78 -4.42
CA ASP A 189 -18.14 0.41 -3.03
C ASP A 189 -16.84 0.12 -2.24
N GLN A 190 -15.66 0.47 -2.77
CA GLN A 190 -14.36 0.07 -2.26
C GLN A 190 -13.43 1.27 -2.01
N LEU A 191 -12.62 1.16 -0.95
CA LEU A 191 -11.62 2.14 -0.56
C LEU A 191 -10.33 1.43 -0.15
N ILE A 192 -9.17 1.94 -0.56
CA ILE A 192 -7.88 1.54 0.02
C ILE A 192 -7.20 2.71 0.71
N PHE A 193 -6.53 2.40 1.82
CA PHE A 193 -5.71 3.33 2.59
C PHE A 193 -4.32 2.74 2.79
N TYR A 194 -3.28 3.54 2.59
CA TYR A 194 -1.89 3.13 2.79
C TYR A 194 -0.94 4.32 2.94
N ARG A 195 0.26 4.04 3.44
CA ARG A 195 1.40 4.95 3.34
C ARG A 195 2.42 4.40 2.37
N ASN A 196 2.79 5.19 1.37
CA ASN A 196 3.68 4.75 0.30
C ASN A 196 5.03 4.29 0.85
N LYS A 197 5.49 3.10 0.43
CA LYS A 197 6.74 2.44 0.85
C LYS A 197 6.84 2.14 2.35
N ASN A 198 5.74 2.20 3.09
CA ASN A 198 5.71 1.91 4.51
C ASN A 198 5.06 0.56 4.78
N ARG A 199 5.83 -0.38 5.31
CA ARG A 199 5.32 -1.63 5.87
C ARG A 199 5.10 -1.43 7.37
N VAL A 200 3.85 -1.47 7.76
CA VAL A 200 3.44 -1.38 9.16
C VAL A 200 4.10 -2.50 9.96
N LYS A 201 4.67 -2.19 11.11
CA LYS A 201 5.21 -3.22 12.00
C LYS A 201 4.08 -4.00 12.65
N PRO A 202 4.31 -5.27 13.06
CA PRO A 202 3.28 -6.08 13.70
C PRO A 202 2.61 -5.36 14.88
N GLU A 203 3.41 -4.74 15.73
CA GLU A 203 2.96 -3.98 16.92
C GLU A 203 2.17 -2.70 16.60
N GLU A 204 2.19 -2.25 15.35
CA GLU A 204 1.50 -1.04 14.89
C GLU A 204 0.21 -1.36 14.10
N VAL A 205 -0.17 -2.64 13.97
CA VAL A 205 -1.31 -3.05 13.13
C VAL A 205 -2.63 -2.47 13.65
N GLU A 206 -2.86 -2.49 14.95
CA GLU A 206 -4.10 -1.96 15.55
C GLU A 206 -4.22 -0.44 15.32
N SER A 207 -3.16 0.33 15.60
CA SER A 207 -3.17 1.78 15.36
C SER A 207 -3.34 2.12 13.88
N PHE A 208 -2.76 1.31 12.98
CA PHE A 208 -2.95 1.47 11.55
C PHE A 208 -4.40 1.17 11.11
N MET A 209 -5.04 0.19 11.74
CA MET A 209 -6.47 -0.07 11.53
C MET A 209 -7.33 1.10 12.00
N GLU A 210 -7.08 1.62 13.20
CA GLU A 210 -7.80 2.78 13.76
C GLU A 210 -7.70 3.99 12.82
N GLU A 211 -6.49 4.31 12.34
CA GLU A 211 -6.30 5.37 11.35
C GLU A 211 -7.10 5.12 10.06
N GLY A 212 -7.06 3.90 9.56
CA GLY A 212 -7.82 3.53 8.36
C GLY A 212 -9.33 3.62 8.56
N PHE A 213 -9.84 3.24 9.72
CA PHE A 213 -11.26 3.43 10.06
C PHE A 213 -11.64 4.91 10.16
N GLN A 214 -10.76 5.75 10.71
CA GLN A 214 -10.99 7.21 10.73
C GLN A 214 -11.11 7.76 9.29
N VAL A 215 -10.25 7.30 8.38
CA VAL A 215 -10.33 7.65 6.95
C VAL A 215 -11.64 7.12 6.35
N PHE A 216 -11.94 5.83 6.50
CA PHE A 216 -13.16 5.20 5.99
C PHE A 216 -14.43 5.95 6.43
N ASP A 217 -14.51 6.32 7.70
CA ASP A 217 -15.64 7.05 8.25
C ASP A 217 -15.88 8.43 7.62
N GLN A 218 -14.81 9.12 7.17
CA GLN A 218 -14.99 10.39 6.44
C GLN A 218 -15.71 10.17 5.12
N PHE A 219 -15.36 9.11 4.39
CA PHE A 219 -16.00 8.78 3.11
C PHE A 219 -17.39 8.19 3.30
N ASN A 220 -17.62 7.36 4.31
CA ASN A 220 -18.92 6.75 4.61
C ASN A 220 -19.98 7.75 5.09
N ARG A 221 -19.59 8.95 5.55
CA ARG A 221 -20.48 10.04 5.98
C ARG A 221 -20.66 11.12 4.91
N SER A 222 -19.85 11.09 3.87
CA SER A 222 -19.84 12.11 2.81
C SER A 222 -20.70 11.69 1.61
N THR A 223 -21.14 10.45 1.59
CA THR A 223 -22.09 9.86 0.63
C THR A 223 -23.46 9.71 1.27
#